data_bf92017249fc88a8915f1802ebd1ebbf
#
_entry.id   bf92017249fc88a8915f1802ebd1ebbf
#
_cell.length_a   1.000
_cell.length_b   1.000
_cell.length_c   1.000
_cell.angle_alpha   90.00
_cell.angle_beta   90.00
_cell.angle_gamma   90.00
#
_symmetry.space_group_name_H-M   'P 1'
#
loop_
_entity.id
_entity.type
_entity.pdbx_description
1 polymer ?
#
loop_
_entity_poly.entity_id
_entity_poly.type
_entity_poly.pdbx_seq_one_letter_code
_entity_poly.pdbx_strand_id
1 'polypeptide(L)'
;MKKTLIPKLIFGYVLFVVLGFIILCTFTQHAITHYAENREAQQLYRESVQIASGYADNYNKYSFSLQDFQKQMQSLGEYLSAQIWIMDNQGNILFDSTDESVGKDAANANYKTLKGFNTSDFGNRYYMTGNFYGSFSEKNLTVFSPITSNYRIHSYFMIHKTVSSIKQNANGFMNIVFYTIEFVFLTALFLLLLFAHGFYRPLHRLTIVSESYAKGNFEPRTQIHRNDELGYLANTMDYMANELDTLEEDQRKFISNVSHDFRSPLTSIKGYIEAMLDGTIPPELQNKYLNIILFETERLTKLTQGILDLNRFGQHRGMMLDLTDFDINRMIKTTILTFEGTCSAKGLSFDLV
;
A
#
# COMPACT_ATOMS: atom_id res chain seq x y z
N MET A 1 -25.79 0.03 -4.15
CA MET A 1 -24.46 0.29 -4.78
C MET A 1 -23.37 -0.09 -3.77
N LYS A 2 -22.70 -1.23 -3.96
CA LYS A 2 -21.52 -1.58 -3.14
C LYS A 2 -20.43 -0.55 -3.44
N LYS A 3 -19.95 0.16 -2.41
CA LYS A 3 -18.86 1.13 -2.54
C LYS A 3 -17.62 0.38 -3.04
N THR A 4 -17.24 0.59 -4.27
CA THR A 4 -16.07 -0.03 -4.89
C THR A 4 -14.80 0.33 -4.12
N LEU A 5 -13.84 -0.58 -4.03
CA LEU A 5 -12.58 -0.39 -3.30
C LEU A 5 -11.73 0.77 -3.87
N ILE A 6 -11.84 1.01 -5.19
CA ILE A 6 -11.07 2.06 -5.90
C ILE A 6 -11.24 3.46 -5.27
N PRO A 7 -12.46 4.02 -5.07
CA PRO A 7 -12.58 5.35 -4.50
C PRO A 7 -12.02 5.45 -3.08
N LYS A 8 -12.04 4.36 -2.30
CA LYS A 8 -11.41 4.32 -0.98
C LYS A 8 -9.89 4.36 -1.06
N LEU A 9 -9.29 3.63 -2.01
CA LEU A 9 -7.85 3.66 -2.27
C LEU A 9 -7.38 5.03 -2.77
N ILE A 10 -8.12 5.63 -3.71
CA ILE A 10 -7.82 6.99 -4.21
C ILE A 10 -7.93 8.00 -3.08
N PHE A 11 -8.99 7.94 -2.26
CA PHE A 11 -9.14 8.83 -1.12
C PHE A 11 -8.01 8.67 -0.11
N GLY A 12 -7.65 7.42 0.22
CA GLY A 12 -6.52 7.12 1.11
C GLY A 12 -5.19 7.65 0.55
N TYR A 13 -4.96 7.50 -0.76
CA TYR A 13 -3.79 8.05 -1.43
C TYR A 13 -3.74 9.57 -1.38
N VAL A 14 -4.85 10.25 -1.73
CA VAL A 14 -4.93 11.72 -1.67
C VAL A 14 -4.67 12.24 -0.25
N LEU A 15 -5.28 11.60 0.75
CA LEU A 15 -5.05 11.94 2.15
C LEU A 15 -3.58 11.75 2.55
N PHE A 16 -2.96 10.63 2.14
CA PHE A 16 -1.55 10.36 2.38
C PHE A 16 -0.64 11.41 1.73
N VAL A 17 -0.92 11.79 0.47
CA VAL A 17 -0.15 12.82 -0.27
C VAL A 17 -0.26 14.17 0.43
N VAL A 18 -1.47 14.60 0.80
CA VAL A 18 -1.70 15.90 1.45
C VAL A 18 -1.01 15.96 2.82
N LEU A 19 -1.21 14.96 3.66
CA LEU A 19 -0.57 14.91 4.98
C LEU A 19 0.95 14.78 4.86
N GLY A 20 1.42 13.90 3.99
CA GLY A 20 2.85 13.71 3.75
C GLY A 20 3.52 14.98 3.22
N PHE A 21 2.87 15.68 2.29
CA PHE A 21 3.37 16.95 1.77
C PHE A 21 3.49 18.02 2.86
N ILE A 22 2.45 18.21 3.68
CA ILE A 22 2.46 19.19 4.79
C ILE A 22 3.59 18.85 5.79
N ILE A 23 3.71 17.61 6.21
CA ILE A 23 4.72 17.17 7.17
C ILE A 23 6.13 17.36 6.59
N LEU A 24 6.36 16.90 5.37
CA LEU A 24 7.68 17.00 4.72
C LEU A 24 8.07 18.46 4.48
N CYS A 25 7.15 19.30 4.00
CA CYS A 25 7.45 20.72 3.76
C CYS A 25 7.79 21.45 5.07
N THR A 26 6.98 21.28 6.12
CA THR A 26 7.22 21.95 7.42
C THR A 26 8.51 21.48 8.08
N PHE A 27 8.74 20.17 8.10
CA PHE A 27 9.97 19.59 8.66
C PHE A 27 11.20 20.01 7.88
N THR A 28 11.16 19.92 6.55
CA THR A 28 12.29 20.25 5.67
C THR A 28 12.64 21.74 5.76
N GLN A 29 11.63 22.61 5.74
CA GLN A 29 11.87 24.05 5.89
C GLN A 29 12.56 24.38 7.21
N HIS A 30 12.11 23.79 8.31
CA HIS A 30 12.73 23.99 9.62
C HIS A 30 14.18 23.45 9.66
N ALA A 31 14.37 22.23 9.17
CA ALA A 31 15.67 21.56 9.17
C ALA A 31 16.70 22.30 8.30
N ILE A 32 16.34 22.70 7.08
CA ILE A 32 17.24 23.44 6.16
C ILE A 32 17.59 24.81 6.72
N THR A 33 16.60 25.54 7.27
CA THR A 33 16.87 26.85 7.88
C THR A 33 17.86 26.73 9.03
N HIS A 34 17.63 25.80 9.95
CA HIS A 34 18.50 25.58 11.08
C HIS A 34 19.92 25.13 10.66
N TYR A 35 19.99 24.23 9.67
CA TYR A 35 21.26 23.79 9.10
C TYR A 35 22.03 24.94 8.44
N ALA A 36 21.33 25.77 7.64
CA ALA A 36 21.93 26.90 6.96
C ALA A 36 22.46 27.95 7.97
N GLU A 37 21.67 28.29 9.01
CA GLU A 37 22.10 29.21 10.08
C GLU A 37 23.34 28.67 10.80
N ASN A 38 23.39 27.42 11.19
CA ASN A 38 24.54 26.82 11.88
C ASN A 38 25.79 26.76 10.99
N ARG A 39 25.62 26.39 9.72
CA ARG A 39 26.73 26.32 8.76
C ARG A 39 27.33 27.70 8.52
N GLU A 40 26.47 28.69 8.32
CA GLU A 40 26.90 30.08 8.14
C GLU A 40 27.61 30.64 9.38
N ALA A 41 27.05 30.34 10.56
CA ALA A 41 27.68 30.72 11.83
C ALA A 41 29.11 30.16 11.97
N GLN A 42 29.28 28.88 11.64
CA GLN A 42 30.59 28.22 11.69
C GLN A 42 31.59 28.81 10.67
N GLN A 43 31.11 29.12 9.47
CA GLN A 43 31.94 29.73 8.45
C GLN A 43 32.38 31.14 8.87
N LEU A 44 31.42 32.00 9.22
CA LEU A 44 31.70 33.38 9.66
C LEU A 44 32.57 33.42 10.91
N TYR A 45 32.41 32.45 11.83
CA TYR A 45 33.28 32.35 13.01
C TYR A 45 34.74 32.06 12.64
N ARG A 46 34.99 31.12 11.72
CA ARG A 46 36.36 30.85 11.27
C ARG A 46 37.00 32.06 10.62
N GLU A 47 36.25 32.78 9.79
CA GLU A 47 36.71 34.01 9.18
C GLU A 47 36.93 35.10 10.23
N SER A 48 36.03 35.28 11.19
CA SER A 48 36.16 36.26 12.25
C SER A 48 37.40 36.03 13.13
N VAL A 49 37.71 34.78 13.48
CA VAL A 49 38.90 34.42 14.27
C VAL A 49 40.18 34.70 13.47
N GLN A 50 40.22 34.40 12.19
CA GLN A 50 41.38 34.66 11.34
C GLN A 50 41.64 36.14 11.19
N ILE A 51 40.59 36.94 11.02
CA ILE A 51 40.73 38.42 10.91
C ILE A 51 41.10 39.03 12.26
N ALA A 52 40.45 38.59 13.36
CA ALA A 52 40.75 39.06 14.71
C ALA A 52 42.21 38.81 15.09
N SER A 53 42.79 37.67 14.75
CA SER A 53 44.20 37.34 14.99
C SER A 53 45.11 38.20 14.14
N GLY A 54 44.82 38.40 12.85
CA GLY A 54 45.62 39.26 11.95
C GLY A 54 45.59 40.75 12.38
N TYR A 55 44.42 41.20 12.88
CA TYR A 55 44.29 42.57 13.43
C TYR A 55 45.14 42.77 14.69
N ALA A 56 45.14 41.82 15.61
CA ALA A 56 45.95 41.87 16.84
C ALA A 56 47.44 41.92 16.53
N ASP A 57 47.93 41.18 15.53
CA ASP A 57 49.34 41.19 15.11
C ASP A 57 49.77 42.51 14.45
N ASN A 58 48.90 43.12 13.64
CA ASN A 58 49.19 44.35 12.93
C ASN A 58 49.10 45.60 13.84
N TYR A 59 48.19 45.59 14.84
CA TYR A 59 48.08 46.64 15.83
C TYR A 59 49.37 46.84 16.63
N ASN A 60 50.09 45.76 16.86
CA ASN A 60 51.40 45.83 17.59
C ASN A 60 52.56 46.26 16.72
N LYS A 61 52.44 46.37 15.40
CA LYS A 61 53.48 46.68 14.45
C LYS A 61 53.34 48.09 13.89
N TYR A 62 53.29 49.18 14.60
CA TYR A 62 53.36 50.59 14.25
C TYR A 62 53.17 51.07 12.78
N SER A 63 52.73 50.24 11.88
CA SER A 63 52.60 50.51 10.43
C SER A 63 51.12 50.41 9.94
N PHE A 64 50.15 50.66 10.83
CA PHE A 64 48.76 50.48 10.52
C PHE A 64 48.14 51.78 9.97
N SER A 65 47.76 51.79 8.67
CA SER A 65 46.91 52.84 8.09
C SER A 65 45.46 52.55 8.43
N LEU A 66 44.82 53.40 9.23
CA LEU A 66 43.44 53.29 9.64
C LEU A 66 42.50 53.29 8.40
N GLN A 67 42.86 54.08 7.37
CA GLN A 67 42.08 54.13 6.09
C GLN A 67 42.16 52.86 5.30
N ASP A 68 43.30 52.18 5.22
CA ASP A 68 43.43 50.92 4.49
C ASP A 68 42.69 49.81 5.20
N PHE A 69 42.71 49.80 6.53
CA PHE A 69 41.90 48.85 7.32
C PHE A 69 40.39 49.07 7.11
N GLN A 70 39.91 50.31 7.14
CA GLN A 70 38.51 50.63 6.90
C GLN A 70 38.06 50.12 5.52
N LYS A 71 38.85 50.36 4.46
CA LYS A 71 38.56 49.90 3.11
C LYS A 71 38.54 48.38 3.04
N GLN A 72 39.49 47.69 3.68
CA GLN A 72 39.54 46.24 3.71
C GLN A 72 38.32 45.66 4.41
N MET A 73 37.91 46.19 5.55
CA MET A 73 36.73 45.71 6.28
C MET A 73 35.42 46.02 5.56
N GLN A 74 35.33 47.14 4.86
CA GLN A 74 34.21 47.49 4.02
C GLN A 74 34.08 46.49 2.83
N SER A 75 35.18 46.26 2.10
CA SER A 75 35.20 45.29 1.01
C SER A 75 34.89 43.88 1.50
N LEU A 76 35.33 43.51 2.70
CA LEU A 76 35.02 42.20 3.29
C LEU A 76 33.52 42.11 3.67
N GLY A 77 32.96 43.16 4.23
CA GLY A 77 31.53 43.25 4.56
C GLY A 77 30.67 43.09 3.29
N GLU A 78 31.04 43.75 2.19
CA GLU A 78 30.38 43.58 0.88
C GLU A 78 30.51 42.15 0.36
N TYR A 79 31.71 41.57 0.41
CA TYR A 79 31.94 40.19 -0.02
C TYR A 79 31.11 39.17 0.78
N LEU A 80 31.07 39.30 2.09
CA LEU A 80 30.29 38.44 2.97
C LEU A 80 28.79 38.77 2.97
N SER A 81 28.39 39.89 2.35
CA SER A 81 27.04 40.45 2.48
C SER A 81 26.62 40.56 3.95
N ALA A 82 27.51 41.09 4.76
CA ALA A 82 27.41 41.18 6.21
C ALA A 82 27.93 42.53 6.71
N GLN A 83 27.42 42.97 7.84
CA GLN A 83 27.93 44.15 8.53
C GLN A 83 29.00 43.73 9.54
N ILE A 84 30.12 44.45 9.59
CA ILE A 84 31.25 44.18 10.46
C ILE A 84 31.38 45.27 11.47
N TRP A 85 31.44 44.89 12.75
CA TRP A 85 31.70 45.77 13.85
C TRP A 85 32.95 45.36 14.62
N ILE A 86 33.64 46.37 15.17
CA ILE A 86 34.60 46.19 16.28
C ILE A 86 34.04 46.92 17.47
N MET A 87 33.94 46.24 18.58
CA MET A 87 33.32 46.75 19.80
C MET A 87 34.23 46.53 21.02
N ASP A 88 34.26 47.46 21.93
CA ASP A 88 35.00 47.32 23.21
C ASP A 88 34.20 46.47 24.24
N ASN A 89 34.84 46.22 25.39
CA ASN A 89 34.24 45.46 26.49
C ASN A 89 33.08 46.20 27.18
N GLN A 90 32.90 47.51 26.90
CA GLN A 90 31.85 48.34 27.47
C GLN A 90 30.63 48.48 26.56
N GLY A 91 30.68 47.88 25.35
CA GLY A 91 29.59 47.95 24.36
C GLY A 91 29.67 49.18 23.46
N ASN A 92 30.79 49.87 23.39
CA ASN A 92 30.99 50.96 22.44
C ASN A 92 31.44 50.40 21.09
N ILE A 93 30.78 50.83 20.01
CA ILE A 93 31.13 50.43 18.64
C ILE A 93 32.29 51.32 18.20
N LEU A 94 33.47 50.72 18.07
CA LEU A 94 34.69 51.39 17.66
C LEU A 94 34.80 51.52 16.13
N PHE A 95 34.19 50.59 15.41
CA PHE A 95 34.19 50.54 13.96
C PHE A 95 32.89 49.91 13.45
N ASP A 96 32.36 50.47 12.37
CA ASP A 96 31.20 49.95 11.63
C ASP A 96 31.49 49.99 10.12
N SER A 97 31.42 48.86 9.44
CA SER A 97 31.71 48.76 7.99
C SER A 97 30.70 49.50 7.11
N THR A 98 29.51 49.81 7.63
CA THR A 98 28.44 50.51 6.90
C THR A 98 28.32 51.99 7.26
N ASP A 99 28.87 52.42 8.38
CA ASP A 99 28.79 53.82 8.84
C ASP A 99 30.19 54.41 9.00
N GLU A 100 30.60 55.19 7.99
CA GLU A 100 31.90 55.86 7.99
C GLU A 100 32.06 56.94 9.06
N SER A 101 30.99 57.36 9.72
CA SER A 101 31.05 58.39 10.78
C SER A 101 31.56 57.82 12.11
N VAL A 102 31.50 56.51 12.31
CA VAL A 102 31.96 55.83 13.53
C VAL A 102 33.47 55.66 13.46
N GLY A 103 34.19 56.24 14.43
CA GLY A 103 35.64 56.04 14.62
C GLY A 103 36.57 57.04 13.90
N LYS A 104 36.06 58.09 13.21
CA LYS A 104 36.86 59.03 12.44
C LYS A 104 37.68 60.02 13.37
N ASP A 105 37.26 60.22 14.61
CA ASP A 105 37.98 61.12 15.55
C ASP A 105 38.23 60.43 16.88
N ALA A 106 39.43 59.94 17.11
CA ALA A 106 39.82 59.30 18.35
C ALA A 106 39.79 60.33 19.57
N ALA A 107 39.71 61.62 19.28
CA ALA A 107 39.68 62.69 20.31
C ALA A 107 38.24 63.15 20.64
N ASN A 108 37.25 62.95 19.80
CA ASN A 108 35.84 63.33 19.98
C ASN A 108 34.89 62.19 19.56
N ALA A 109 35.19 60.95 19.95
CA ALA A 109 34.47 59.77 19.51
C ALA A 109 33.04 59.76 20.06
N ASN A 110 32.07 60.14 19.21
CA ASN A 110 30.67 59.83 19.43
C ASN A 110 30.43 58.30 19.18
N TYR A 111 30.87 57.51 20.20
CA TYR A 111 30.64 56.07 20.11
C TYR A 111 29.17 55.80 20.30
N LYS A 112 28.61 54.98 19.36
CA LYS A 112 27.28 54.40 19.53
C LYS A 112 27.41 53.28 20.59
N THR A 113 26.92 53.54 21.80
CA THR A 113 26.98 52.57 22.90
C THR A 113 25.72 51.71 22.91
N LEU A 114 25.89 50.39 22.99
CA LEU A 114 24.77 49.44 23.09
C LEU A 114 24.23 49.40 24.51
N LYS A 115 22.97 49.80 24.69
CA LYS A 115 22.29 49.72 25.99
C LYS A 115 22.06 48.27 26.38
N GLY A 116 22.50 47.89 27.59
CA GLY A 116 22.30 46.55 28.13
C GLY A 116 23.27 45.50 27.62
N PHE A 117 24.32 45.91 26.92
CA PHE A 117 25.35 44.98 26.47
C PHE A 117 26.08 44.36 27.66
N ASN A 118 26.22 43.02 27.61
CA ASN A 118 26.98 42.28 28.62
C ASN A 118 27.75 41.14 27.92
N THR A 119 29.05 41.10 28.11
CA THR A 119 29.93 40.06 27.53
C THR A 119 29.61 38.67 28.07
N SER A 120 28.95 38.52 29.22
CA SER A 120 28.49 37.24 29.75
C SER A 120 27.39 36.60 28.91
N ASP A 121 26.66 37.38 28.11
CA ASP A 121 25.60 36.84 27.19
C ASP A 121 26.20 36.02 26.06
N PHE A 122 27.48 36.21 25.76
CA PHE A 122 28.19 35.37 24.80
C PHE A 122 28.47 33.96 25.37
N GLY A 123 28.68 33.81 26.66
CA GLY A 123 28.90 32.53 27.35
C GLY A 123 29.92 31.65 26.62
N ASN A 124 29.57 30.36 26.44
CA ASN A 124 30.36 29.42 25.63
C ASN A 124 29.91 29.39 24.15
N ARG A 125 29.12 30.35 23.71
CA ARG A 125 28.62 30.44 22.34
C ARG A 125 29.49 31.40 21.53
N TYR A 126 29.74 31.07 20.27
CA TYR A 126 30.46 31.92 19.33
C TYR A 126 29.53 32.71 18.41
N TYR A 127 28.20 32.52 18.55
CA TYR A 127 27.19 33.26 17.82
C TYR A 127 25.90 33.40 18.61
N MET A 128 25.09 34.35 18.22
CA MET A 128 23.71 34.53 18.67
C MET A 128 22.82 34.96 17.51
N THR A 129 21.53 34.62 17.59
CA THR A 129 20.54 35.04 16.59
C THR A 129 19.48 35.91 17.24
N GLY A 130 19.25 37.08 16.68
CA GLY A 130 18.28 38.06 17.20
C GLY A 130 18.50 39.46 16.67
N ASN A 131 17.89 40.45 17.34
CA ASN A 131 18.02 41.87 16.95
C ASN A 131 19.24 42.55 17.56
N PHE A 132 20.17 41.82 18.10
CA PHE A 132 21.40 42.24 18.74
C PHE A 132 21.25 43.55 19.54
N TYR A 133 20.72 43.41 20.76
CA TYR A 133 20.42 44.55 21.68
C TYR A 133 19.56 45.66 21.05
N GLY A 134 18.68 45.32 20.13
CA GLY A 134 17.78 46.28 19.46
C GLY A 134 18.46 47.15 18.38
N SER A 135 19.70 46.80 17.99
CA SER A 135 20.44 47.56 16.97
C SER A 135 19.94 47.34 15.55
N PHE A 136 19.27 46.21 15.31
CA PHE A 136 18.77 45.85 14.00
C PHE A 136 17.24 45.71 14.01
N SER A 137 16.59 46.13 12.93
CA SER A 137 15.14 45.96 12.73
C SER A 137 14.75 44.50 12.40
N GLU A 138 15.65 43.78 11.76
CA GLU A 138 15.47 42.37 11.40
C GLU A 138 16.32 41.44 12.28
N LYS A 139 15.97 40.16 12.29
CA LYS A 139 16.80 39.16 12.97
C LYS A 139 18.10 38.95 12.21
N ASN A 140 19.20 39.08 12.91
CA ASN A 140 20.55 38.84 12.42
C ASN A 140 21.19 37.65 13.14
N LEU A 141 22.01 36.94 12.40
CA LEU A 141 23.03 36.04 12.92
C LEU A 141 24.26 36.89 13.24
N THR A 142 24.59 37.01 14.50
CA THR A 142 25.78 37.73 14.97
C THR A 142 26.80 36.72 15.42
N VAL A 143 27.95 36.74 14.79
CA VAL A 143 29.12 35.95 15.15
C VAL A 143 30.13 36.89 15.78
N PHE A 144 30.82 36.46 16.83
CA PHE A 144 31.78 37.28 17.54
C PHE A 144 33.05 36.49 17.89
N SER A 145 34.18 37.12 17.77
CA SER A 145 35.47 36.59 18.18
C SER A 145 36.25 37.65 19.00
N PRO A 146 36.92 37.25 20.08
CA PRO A 146 37.70 38.18 20.89
C PRO A 146 38.99 38.58 20.16
N ILE A 147 39.30 39.88 20.20
CA ILE A 147 40.60 40.41 19.81
C ILE A 147 41.46 40.49 21.07
N THR A 148 42.46 39.62 21.13
CA THR A 148 43.33 39.50 22.29
C THR A 148 44.72 40.06 22.01
N SER A 149 45.25 40.89 22.91
CA SER A 149 46.63 41.34 22.90
C SER A 149 47.15 41.25 24.33
N ASN A 150 48.39 40.85 24.51
CA ASN A 150 49.02 40.67 25.83
C ASN A 150 48.19 39.86 26.84
N TYR A 151 47.58 38.76 26.37
CA TYR A 151 46.72 37.85 27.15
C TYR A 151 45.45 38.51 27.73
N ARG A 152 45.03 39.66 27.22
CA ARG A 152 43.78 40.34 27.61
C ARG A 152 42.90 40.57 26.39
N ILE A 153 41.59 40.44 26.57
CA ILE A 153 40.61 40.79 25.55
C ILE A 153 40.47 42.32 25.54
N HIS A 154 40.82 42.96 24.44
CA HIS A 154 40.69 44.39 24.25
C HIS A 154 39.39 44.80 23.59
N SER A 155 38.94 44.00 22.64
CA SER A 155 37.71 44.25 21.85
C SER A 155 37.18 42.95 21.26
N TYR A 156 36.01 43.04 20.68
CA TYR A 156 35.37 41.94 19.97
C TYR A 156 35.22 42.32 18.49
N PHE A 157 35.57 41.40 17.63
CA PHE A 157 35.29 41.46 16.21
C PHE A 157 33.94 40.76 15.97
N MET A 158 33.00 41.45 15.32
CA MET A 158 31.65 40.97 15.13
C MET A 158 31.25 41.01 13.67
N ILE A 159 30.56 39.97 13.21
CA ILE A 159 29.98 39.89 11.88
C ILE A 159 28.48 39.67 12.03
N HIS A 160 27.70 40.62 11.49
CA HIS A 160 26.24 40.57 11.51
C HIS A 160 25.71 40.28 10.11
N LYS A 161 24.99 39.19 9.96
CA LYS A 161 24.36 38.80 8.68
C LYS A 161 22.88 38.59 8.89
N THR A 162 22.04 39.15 8.03
CA THR A 162 20.59 39.00 8.17
C THR A 162 20.15 37.56 7.95
N VAL A 163 19.29 37.05 8.81
CA VAL A 163 18.73 35.71 8.69
C VAL A 163 17.91 35.57 7.40
N SER A 164 17.31 36.69 6.93
CA SER A 164 16.61 36.69 5.63
C SER A 164 17.54 36.39 4.45
N SER A 165 18.76 36.98 4.45
CA SER A 165 19.77 36.68 3.43
C SER A 165 20.24 35.23 3.45
N ILE A 166 20.44 34.65 4.65
CA ILE A 166 20.79 33.22 4.80
C ILE A 166 19.68 32.33 4.27
N LYS A 167 18.43 32.67 4.57
CA LYS A 167 17.26 31.93 4.05
C LYS A 167 17.12 32.05 2.53
N GLN A 168 17.38 33.24 1.98
CA GLN A 168 17.32 33.42 0.54
C GLN A 168 18.33 32.56 -0.20
N ASN A 169 19.54 32.44 0.32
CA ASN A 169 20.56 31.54 -0.24
C ASN A 169 20.17 30.05 -0.10
N ALA A 170 19.44 29.71 0.96
CA ALA A 170 18.94 28.34 1.16
C ALA A 170 17.73 27.98 0.26
N ASN A 171 17.01 28.97 -0.30
CA ASN A 171 15.82 28.73 -1.13
C ASN A 171 16.13 27.91 -2.40
N GLY A 172 17.34 28.02 -2.96
CA GLY A 172 17.76 27.18 -4.08
C GLY A 172 17.72 25.68 -3.76
N PHE A 173 18.15 25.32 -2.55
CA PHE A 173 18.06 23.94 -2.07
C PHE A 173 16.62 23.50 -1.79
N MET A 174 15.78 24.41 -1.31
CA MET A 174 14.36 24.14 -1.07
C MET A 174 13.64 23.74 -2.36
N ASN A 175 13.89 24.42 -3.47
CA ASN A 175 13.29 24.07 -4.75
C ASN A 175 13.65 22.66 -5.21
N ILE A 176 14.91 22.23 -5.03
CA ILE A 176 15.35 20.87 -5.36
C ILE A 176 14.58 19.85 -4.51
N VAL A 177 14.41 20.13 -3.22
CA VAL A 177 13.64 19.24 -2.32
C VAL A 177 12.18 19.17 -2.74
N PHE A 178 11.54 20.29 -3.08
CA PHE A 178 10.15 20.29 -3.55
C PHE A 178 9.96 19.49 -4.83
N TYR A 179 10.82 19.66 -5.83
CA TYR A 179 10.77 18.85 -7.07
C TYR A 179 11.00 17.37 -6.78
N THR A 180 11.87 17.03 -5.84
CA THR A 180 12.10 15.64 -5.44
C THR A 180 10.85 15.03 -4.79
N ILE A 181 10.20 15.76 -3.89
CA ILE A 181 8.96 15.36 -3.24
C ILE A 181 7.84 15.17 -4.28
N GLU A 182 7.68 16.12 -5.19
CA GLU A 182 6.70 16.05 -6.28
C GLU A 182 6.93 14.82 -7.16
N PHE A 183 8.18 14.56 -7.55
CA PHE A 183 8.53 13.38 -8.33
C PHE A 183 8.19 12.07 -7.61
N VAL A 184 8.46 11.98 -6.31
CA VAL A 184 8.12 10.81 -5.49
C VAL A 184 6.61 10.57 -5.47
N PHE A 185 5.80 11.62 -5.28
CA PHE A 185 4.34 11.50 -5.28
C PHE A 185 3.78 11.12 -6.66
N LEU A 186 4.32 11.68 -7.75
CA LEU A 186 3.93 11.29 -9.10
C LEU A 186 4.27 9.83 -9.40
N THR A 187 5.44 9.37 -8.96
CA THR A 187 5.84 7.96 -9.07
C THR A 187 4.90 7.05 -8.27
N ALA A 188 4.55 7.43 -7.05
CA ALA A 188 3.60 6.68 -6.22
C ALA A 188 2.20 6.63 -6.85
N LEU A 189 1.72 7.72 -7.46
CA LEU A 189 0.46 7.74 -8.21
C LEU A 189 0.51 6.79 -9.41
N PHE A 190 1.60 6.81 -10.16
CA PHE A 190 1.78 5.92 -11.30
C PHE A 190 1.74 4.43 -10.87
N LEU A 191 2.44 4.08 -9.80
CA LEU A 191 2.41 2.73 -9.22
C LEU A 191 1.01 2.33 -8.73
N LEU A 192 0.26 3.26 -8.11
CA LEU A 192 -1.13 3.03 -7.71
C LEU A 192 -2.02 2.69 -8.92
N LEU A 193 -1.86 3.42 -10.03
CA LEU A 193 -2.62 3.17 -11.27
C LEU A 193 -2.25 1.81 -11.89
N LEU A 194 -0.98 1.45 -11.91
CA LEU A 194 -0.52 0.12 -12.34
C LEU A 194 -1.12 -0.98 -11.46
N PHE A 195 -1.11 -0.81 -10.15
CA PHE A 195 -1.73 -1.74 -9.22
C PHE A 195 -3.24 -1.86 -9.43
N ALA A 196 -3.94 -0.75 -9.61
CA ALA A 196 -5.37 -0.74 -9.89
C ALA A 196 -5.72 -1.47 -11.19
N HIS A 197 -4.91 -1.31 -12.23
CA HIS A 197 -5.10 -2.01 -13.50
C HIS A 197 -4.72 -3.49 -13.41
N GLY A 198 -3.57 -3.80 -12.81
CA GLY A 198 -2.99 -5.15 -12.78
C GLY A 198 -3.67 -6.10 -11.78
N PHE A 199 -4.15 -5.57 -10.65
CA PHE A 199 -4.70 -6.42 -9.59
C PHE A 199 -6.18 -6.17 -9.31
N TYR A 200 -6.59 -4.92 -9.19
CA TYR A 200 -7.96 -4.63 -8.79
C TYR A 200 -8.99 -5.06 -9.84
N ARG A 201 -8.75 -4.75 -11.13
CA ARG A 201 -9.69 -5.10 -12.21
C ARG A 201 -9.92 -6.61 -12.31
N PRO A 202 -8.89 -7.48 -12.36
CA PRO A 202 -9.08 -8.93 -12.34
C PRO A 202 -9.83 -9.43 -11.09
N LEU A 203 -9.45 -8.97 -9.90
CA LEU A 203 -10.13 -9.33 -8.66
C LEU A 203 -11.61 -8.95 -8.67
N HIS A 204 -11.94 -7.76 -9.13
CA HIS A 204 -13.33 -7.31 -9.24
C HIS A 204 -14.12 -8.18 -10.22
N ARG A 205 -13.51 -8.60 -11.33
CA ARG A 205 -14.12 -9.50 -12.29
C ARG A 205 -14.39 -10.89 -11.68
N LEU A 206 -13.40 -11.44 -10.94
CA LEU A 206 -13.60 -12.70 -10.19
C LEU A 206 -14.76 -12.60 -9.22
N THR A 207 -14.88 -11.47 -8.52
CA THR A 207 -15.99 -11.23 -7.56
C THR A 207 -17.36 -11.24 -8.27
N ILE A 208 -17.48 -10.58 -9.44
CA ILE A 208 -18.72 -10.55 -10.21
C ILE A 208 -19.10 -11.94 -10.68
N VAL A 209 -18.15 -12.69 -11.24
CA VAL A 209 -18.38 -14.05 -11.75
C VAL A 209 -18.74 -14.99 -10.59
N SER A 210 -18.06 -14.91 -9.46
CA SER A 210 -18.37 -15.67 -8.25
C SER A 210 -19.78 -15.37 -7.73
N GLU A 211 -20.23 -14.11 -7.78
CA GLU A 211 -21.60 -13.73 -7.40
C GLU A 211 -22.65 -14.34 -8.36
N SER A 212 -22.31 -14.49 -9.65
CA SER A 212 -23.14 -15.19 -10.62
C SER A 212 -23.26 -16.68 -10.31
N TYR A 213 -22.12 -17.34 -10.01
CA TYR A 213 -22.09 -18.75 -9.64
C TYR A 213 -22.89 -19.04 -8.36
N ALA A 214 -22.80 -18.13 -7.37
CA ALA A 214 -23.59 -18.24 -6.14
C ALA A 214 -25.12 -18.15 -6.37
N LYS A 215 -25.55 -17.58 -7.50
CA LYS A 215 -26.96 -17.52 -7.91
C LYS A 215 -27.38 -18.67 -8.81
N GLY A 216 -26.50 -19.64 -9.04
CA GLY A 216 -26.76 -20.77 -9.92
C GLY A 216 -26.59 -20.50 -11.42
N ASN A 217 -26.04 -19.35 -11.79
CA ASN A 217 -25.71 -19.07 -13.19
C ASN A 217 -24.22 -19.34 -13.43
N PHE A 218 -23.94 -20.48 -14.04
CA PHE A 218 -22.58 -20.97 -14.31
C PHE A 218 -22.08 -20.67 -15.73
N GLU A 219 -22.86 -19.99 -16.57
CA GLU A 219 -22.45 -19.62 -17.93
C GLU A 219 -21.28 -18.62 -18.01
N PRO A 220 -21.25 -17.53 -17.17
CA PRO A 220 -20.18 -16.54 -17.26
C PRO A 220 -18.81 -17.17 -16.96
N ARG A 221 -17.78 -16.73 -17.72
CA ARG A 221 -16.37 -17.11 -17.51
C ARG A 221 -15.55 -15.89 -17.10
N THR A 222 -14.50 -16.15 -16.35
CA THR A 222 -13.63 -15.09 -15.82
C THR A 222 -12.90 -14.34 -16.92
N GLN A 223 -12.52 -15.02 -18.02
CA GLN A 223 -11.76 -14.47 -19.16
C GLN A 223 -10.47 -13.77 -18.73
N ILE A 224 -9.82 -14.26 -17.68
CA ILE A 224 -8.56 -13.76 -17.18
C ILE A 224 -7.46 -14.68 -17.69
N HIS A 225 -6.67 -14.19 -18.66
CA HIS A 225 -5.57 -14.92 -19.25
C HIS A 225 -4.24 -14.41 -18.67
N ARG A 226 -3.83 -15.00 -17.56
CA ARG A 226 -2.59 -14.66 -16.84
C ARG A 226 -1.89 -15.94 -16.40
N ASN A 227 -0.56 -15.84 -16.24
CA ASN A 227 0.28 -16.96 -15.80
C ASN A 227 0.75 -16.77 -14.33
N ASP A 228 -0.06 -16.11 -13.52
CA ASP A 228 0.18 -15.87 -12.10
C ASP A 228 -0.94 -16.50 -11.23
N GLU A 229 -0.91 -16.26 -9.93
CA GLU A 229 -1.88 -16.78 -8.96
C GLU A 229 -3.30 -16.34 -9.27
N LEU A 230 -3.50 -15.15 -9.84
CA LEU A 230 -4.82 -14.68 -10.27
C LEU A 230 -5.33 -15.45 -11.49
N GLY A 231 -4.44 -15.79 -12.42
CA GLY A 231 -4.77 -16.64 -13.56
C GLY A 231 -5.10 -18.08 -13.13
N TYR A 232 -4.33 -18.62 -12.19
CA TYR A 232 -4.62 -19.93 -11.61
C TYR A 232 -5.98 -19.96 -10.90
N LEU A 233 -6.28 -18.96 -10.09
CA LEU A 233 -7.58 -18.83 -9.42
C LEU A 233 -8.73 -18.72 -10.42
N ALA A 234 -8.55 -17.92 -11.48
CA ALA A 234 -9.55 -17.76 -12.54
C ALA A 234 -9.85 -19.08 -13.25
N ASN A 235 -8.81 -19.82 -13.65
CA ASN A 235 -8.95 -21.13 -14.30
C ASN A 235 -9.63 -22.16 -13.39
N THR A 236 -9.28 -22.15 -12.10
CA THR A 236 -9.91 -23.04 -11.10
C THR A 236 -11.39 -22.72 -10.93
N MET A 237 -11.76 -21.43 -10.90
CA MET A 237 -13.17 -21.03 -10.84
C MET A 237 -13.93 -21.41 -12.11
N ASP A 238 -13.34 -21.23 -13.29
CA ASP A 238 -13.97 -21.60 -14.56
C ASP A 238 -14.12 -23.13 -14.67
N TYR A 239 -13.15 -23.90 -14.15
CA TYR A 239 -13.26 -25.37 -14.04
C TYR A 239 -14.40 -25.78 -13.11
N MET A 240 -14.48 -25.20 -11.90
CA MET A 240 -15.59 -25.48 -10.97
C MET A 240 -16.97 -25.17 -11.58
N ALA A 241 -17.05 -24.05 -12.34
CA ALA A 241 -18.30 -23.70 -13.01
C ALA A 241 -18.72 -24.75 -14.05
N ASN A 242 -17.78 -25.30 -14.83
CA ASN A 242 -18.07 -26.38 -15.77
C ASN A 242 -18.56 -27.64 -15.07
N GLU A 243 -17.93 -28.03 -13.97
CA GLU A 243 -18.35 -29.21 -13.19
C GLU A 243 -19.74 -29.01 -12.60
N LEU A 244 -20.04 -27.81 -12.07
CA LEU A 244 -21.36 -27.50 -11.50
C LEU A 244 -22.45 -27.46 -12.59
N ASP A 245 -22.18 -26.88 -13.74
CA ASP A 245 -23.10 -26.82 -14.89
C ASP A 245 -23.42 -28.21 -15.40
N THR A 246 -22.39 -29.05 -15.57
CA THR A 246 -22.55 -30.46 -15.95
C THR A 246 -23.40 -31.23 -14.92
N LEU A 247 -23.13 -31.01 -13.62
CA LEU A 247 -23.89 -31.66 -12.54
C LEU A 247 -25.36 -31.25 -12.56
N GLU A 248 -25.67 -29.97 -12.79
CA GLU A 248 -27.04 -29.46 -12.90
C GLU A 248 -27.76 -30.06 -14.11
N GLU A 249 -27.08 -30.15 -15.26
CA GLU A 249 -27.65 -30.77 -16.47
C GLU A 249 -27.93 -32.25 -16.26
N ASP A 250 -27.00 -32.98 -15.66
CA ASP A 250 -27.18 -34.41 -15.35
C ASP A 250 -28.30 -34.62 -14.33
N GLN A 251 -28.41 -33.79 -13.32
CA GLN A 251 -29.53 -33.82 -12.36
C GLN A 251 -30.86 -33.56 -13.05
N ARG A 252 -30.94 -32.60 -13.97
CA ARG A 252 -32.15 -32.29 -14.73
C ARG A 252 -32.55 -33.45 -15.64
N LYS A 253 -31.58 -34.05 -16.35
CA LYS A 253 -31.79 -35.25 -17.18
C LYS A 253 -32.28 -36.44 -16.32
N PHE A 254 -31.64 -36.65 -15.16
CA PHE A 254 -32.05 -37.73 -14.24
C PHE A 254 -33.50 -37.56 -13.79
N ILE A 255 -33.88 -36.35 -13.32
CA ILE A 255 -35.29 -36.09 -12.89
C ILE A 255 -36.27 -36.32 -14.05
N SER A 256 -35.91 -35.87 -15.27
CA SER A 256 -36.76 -36.08 -16.47
C SER A 256 -36.94 -37.55 -16.79
N ASN A 257 -35.85 -38.31 -16.80
CA ASN A 257 -35.89 -39.75 -17.11
C ASN A 257 -36.69 -40.53 -16.06
N VAL A 258 -36.44 -40.25 -14.77
CA VAL A 258 -37.21 -40.86 -13.68
C VAL A 258 -38.69 -40.53 -13.82
N SER A 259 -39.04 -39.29 -14.10
CA SER A 259 -40.44 -38.87 -14.29
C SER A 259 -41.13 -39.60 -15.47
N HIS A 260 -40.41 -39.82 -16.57
CA HIS A 260 -40.88 -40.56 -17.74
C HIS A 260 -41.11 -42.05 -17.37
N ASP A 261 -40.13 -42.68 -16.70
CA ASP A 261 -40.17 -44.10 -16.36
C ASP A 261 -41.23 -44.42 -15.29
N PHE A 262 -41.61 -43.47 -14.48
CA PHE A 262 -42.78 -43.59 -13.57
C PHE A 262 -44.11 -43.36 -14.28
N ARG A 263 -44.20 -42.43 -15.22
CA ARG A 263 -45.47 -42.06 -15.87
C ARG A 263 -46.04 -43.20 -16.68
N SER A 264 -45.20 -43.93 -17.41
CA SER A 264 -45.65 -45.03 -18.29
C SER A 264 -46.39 -46.10 -17.50
N PRO A 265 -45.82 -46.81 -16.50
CA PRO A 265 -46.49 -47.81 -15.73
C PRO A 265 -47.73 -47.31 -14.97
N LEU A 266 -47.63 -46.07 -14.39
CA LEU A 266 -48.79 -45.49 -13.70
C LEU A 266 -49.95 -45.21 -14.61
N THR A 267 -49.71 -44.79 -15.87
CA THR A 267 -50.76 -44.61 -16.89
C THR A 267 -51.41 -45.96 -17.26
N SER A 268 -50.61 -47.02 -17.43
CA SER A 268 -51.10 -48.35 -17.71
C SER A 268 -51.96 -48.91 -16.56
N ILE A 269 -51.45 -48.80 -15.32
CA ILE A 269 -52.17 -49.22 -14.11
C ILE A 269 -53.53 -48.50 -14.01
N LYS A 270 -53.49 -47.14 -14.12
CA LYS A 270 -54.70 -46.33 -14.08
C LYS A 270 -55.69 -46.71 -15.17
N GLY A 271 -55.24 -46.83 -16.44
CA GLY A 271 -56.11 -47.17 -17.58
C GLY A 271 -56.75 -48.50 -17.44
N TYR A 272 -56.05 -49.54 -16.97
CA TYR A 272 -56.65 -50.86 -16.76
C TYR A 272 -57.66 -50.90 -15.61
N ILE A 273 -57.37 -50.15 -14.52
CA ILE A 273 -58.32 -50.04 -13.42
C ILE A 273 -59.58 -49.30 -13.89
N GLU A 274 -59.47 -48.19 -14.62
CA GLU A 274 -60.59 -47.42 -15.15
C GLU A 274 -61.44 -48.30 -16.10
N ALA A 275 -60.80 -49.07 -17.03
CA ALA A 275 -61.48 -50.00 -17.96
C ALA A 275 -62.12 -51.15 -17.26
N MET A 276 -61.70 -51.61 -16.10
CA MET A 276 -62.40 -52.57 -15.25
C MET A 276 -63.60 -51.98 -14.55
N LEU A 277 -63.49 -50.74 -14.09
CA LEU A 277 -64.55 -50.03 -13.34
C LEU A 277 -65.73 -49.64 -14.25
N ASP A 278 -65.46 -49.25 -15.50
CA ASP A 278 -66.49 -48.85 -16.48
C ASP A 278 -67.06 -50.01 -17.27
N GLY A 279 -66.62 -51.28 -16.99
CA GLY A 279 -67.12 -52.48 -17.64
C GLY A 279 -66.53 -52.71 -19.02
N THR A 280 -65.59 -51.92 -19.53
CA THR A 280 -64.92 -52.15 -20.84
C THR A 280 -64.15 -53.46 -20.84
N ILE A 281 -63.61 -53.90 -19.71
CA ILE A 281 -62.95 -55.17 -19.51
C ILE A 281 -63.95 -56.14 -18.91
N PRO A 282 -64.36 -57.17 -19.64
CA PRO A 282 -65.34 -58.16 -19.15
C PRO A 282 -64.73 -58.98 -17.98
N PRO A 283 -65.61 -59.53 -17.09
CA PRO A 283 -65.18 -60.25 -15.89
C PRO A 283 -64.22 -61.43 -16.18
N GLU A 284 -64.36 -62.11 -17.28
CA GLU A 284 -63.53 -63.23 -17.66
C GLU A 284 -62.07 -62.83 -17.95
N LEU A 285 -61.84 -61.60 -18.32
CA LEU A 285 -60.48 -61.04 -18.62
C LEU A 285 -59.88 -60.29 -17.46
N GLN A 286 -60.59 -59.98 -16.39
CA GLN A 286 -60.12 -59.19 -15.28
C GLN A 286 -58.85 -59.78 -14.65
N ASN A 287 -58.77 -61.10 -14.46
CA ASN A 287 -57.56 -61.70 -13.90
C ASN A 287 -56.32 -61.49 -14.76
N LYS A 288 -56.44 -61.46 -16.09
CA LYS A 288 -55.31 -61.10 -16.94
C LYS A 288 -54.81 -59.71 -16.74
N TYR A 289 -55.69 -58.71 -16.65
CA TYR A 289 -55.32 -57.32 -16.47
C TYR A 289 -54.87 -57.02 -15.06
N LEU A 290 -55.41 -57.69 -14.04
CA LEU A 290 -54.87 -57.61 -12.67
C LEU A 290 -53.44 -58.15 -12.60
N ASN A 291 -53.06 -59.19 -13.32
CA ASN A 291 -51.68 -59.62 -13.38
C ASN A 291 -50.76 -58.62 -14.09
N ILE A 292 -51.26 -57.89 -15.09
CA ILE A 292 -50.49 -56.78 -15.71
C ILE A 292 -50.28 -55.61 -14.70
N ILE A 293 -51.34 -55.28 -13.96
CA ILE A 293 -51.23 -54.24 -12.91
C ILE A 293 -50.23 -54.67 -11.84
N LEU A 294 -50.26 -55.89 -11.40
CA LEU A 294 -49.31 -56.41 -10.41
C LEU A 294 -47.89 -56.34 -10.95
N PHE A 295 -47.66 -56.76 -12.19
CA PHE A 295 -46.36 -56.69 -12.85
C PHE A 295 -45.83 -55.25 -12.92
N GLU A 296 -46.66 -54.25 -13.32
CA GLU A 296 -46.26 -52.87 -13.41
C GLU A 296 -46.01 -52.29 -11.99
N THR A 297 -46.74 -52.77 -10.97
CA THR A 297 -46.50 -52.34 -9.56
C THR A 297 -45.18 -52.90 -9.05
N GLU A 298 -44.86 -54.18 -9.32
CA GLU A 298 -43.53 -54.73 -8.97
C GLU A 298 -42.39 -54.03 -9.71
N ARG A 299 -42.61 -53.64 -10.97
CA ARG A 299 -41.65 -52.88 -11.77
C ARG A 299 -41.39 -51.52 -11.13
N LEU A 300 -42.42 -50.79 -10.69
CA LEU A 300 -42.29 -49.53 -9.95
C LEU A 300 -41.54 -49.70 -8.64
N THR A 301 -41.82 -50.79 -7.90
CA THR A 301 -41.12 -51.09 -6.66
C THR A 301 -39.61 -51.29 -6.89
N LYS A 302 -39.24 -52.03 -7.94
CA LYS A 302 -37.82 -52.20 -8.32
C LYS A 302 -37.16 -50.88 -8.75
N LEU A 303 -37.89 -50.03 -9.48
CA LEU A 303 -37.37 -48.71 -9.89
C LEU A 303 -37.10 -47.81 -8.69
N THR A 304 -38.05 -47.77 -7.74
CA THR A 304 -37.85 -46.99 -6.48
C THR A 304 -36.68 -47.50 -5.67
N GLN A 305 -36.52 -48.82 -5.55
CA GLN A 305 -35.38 -49.42 -4.85
C GLN A 305 -34.06 -49.06 -5.54
N GLY A 306 -33.99 -49.12 -6.86
CA GLY A 306 -32.82 -48.74 -7.64
C GLY A 306 -32.43 -47.25 -7.43
N ILE A 307 -33.41 -46.34 -7.36
CA ILE A 307 -33.18 -44.93 -7.08
C ILE A 307 -32.66 -44.73 -5.65
N LEU A 308 -33.21 -45.45 -4.66
CA LEU A 308 -32.74 -45.41 -3.28
C LEU A 308 -31.29 -45.91 -3.13
N ASP A 309 -30.97 -46.98 -3.84
CA ASP A 309 -29.62 -47.54 -3.85
C ASP A 309 -28.63 -46.57 -4.53
N LEU A 310 -28.98 -45.97 -5.67
CA LEU A 310 -28.18 -44.91 -6.29
C LEU A 310 -27.93 -43.72 -5.35
N ASN A 311 -28.96 -43.32 -4.59
CA ASN A 311 -28.81 -42.19 -3.64
C ASN A 311 -27.90 -42.55 -2.47
N ARG A 312 -27.96 -43.78 -1.97
CA ARG A 312 -27.03 -44.28 -0.94
C ARG A 312 -25.60 -44.36 -1.44
N PHE A 313 -25.35 -44.84 -2.65
CA PHE A 313 -24.01 -44.84 -3.24
C PHE A 313 -23.50 -43.43 -3.61
N GLY A 314 -24.38 -42.52 -4.04
CA GLY A 314 -24.03 -41.14 -4.38
C GLY A 314 -23.59 -40.29 -3.16
N GLN A 315 -24.17 -40.53 -1.98
CA GLN A 315 -23.77 -39.86 -0.74
C GLN A 315 -22.40 -40.30 -0.20
N HIS A 316 -21.87 -41.42 -0.68
CA HIS A 316 -20.59 -42.00 -0.23
C HIS A 316 -19.46 -41.76 -1.23
N ARG A 317 -19.45 -40.63 -1.95
CA ARG A 317 -18.30 -40.18 -2.78
C ARG A 317 -16.99 -40.02 -2.00
N GLY A 318 -17.03 -40.22 -0.69
CA GLY A 318 -15.86 -40.25 0.19
C GLY A 318 -15.64 -41.56 0.93
N MET A 319 -16.39 -42.62 0.61
CA MET A 319 -16.16 -43.96 1.20
C MET A 319 -14.79 -44.44 0.71
N MET A 320 -13.80 -44.48 1.60
CA MET A 320 -12.57 -45.21 1.38
C MET A 320 -12.93 -46.64 0.98
N LEU A 321 -12.70 -46.99 -0.29
CA LEU A 321 -12.75 -48.37 -0.70
C LEU A 321 -11.70 -49.12 0.14
N ASP A 322 -12.16 -50.09 0.90
CA ASP A 322 -11.26 -51.05 1.56
C ASP A 322 -10.72 -51.99 0.47
N LEU A 323 -9.60 -51.58 -0.12
CA LEU A 323 -8.94 -52.31 -1.18
C LEU A 323 -8.25 -53.51 -0.53
N THR A 324 -8.86 -54.67 -0.68
CA THR A 324 -8.31 -55.94 -0.24
C THR A 324 -8.03 -56.86 -1.44
N ASP A 325 -6.96 -57.59 -1.36
CA ASP A 325 -6.66 -58.64 -2.34
C ASP A 325 -7.71 -59.75 -2.20
N PHE A 326 -8.36 -60.12 -3.34
CA PHE A 326 -9.33 -61.19 -3.36
C PHE A 326 -9.08 -62.14 -4.53
N ASP A 327 -9.45 -63.42 -4.35
CA ASP A 327 -9.41 -64.43 -5.42
C ASP A 327 -10.59 -64.30 -6.34
N ILE A 328 -10.36 -63.73 -7.55
CA ILE A 328 -11.38 -63.51 -8.59
C ILE A 328 -11.99 -64.83 -9.05
N ASN A 329 -11.19 -65.91 -9.13
CA ASN A 329 -11.70 -67.21 -9.59
C ASN A 329 -12.67 -67.82 -8.57
N ARG A 330 -12.37 -67.64 -7.29
CA ARG A 330 -13.27 -68.09 -6.19
C ARG A 330 -14.57 -67.30 -6.23
N MET A 331 -14.51 -65.99 -6.47
CA MET A 331 -15.69 -65.13 -6.54
C MET A 331 -16.55 -65.49 -7.72
N ILE A 332 -15.96 -65.70 -8.91
CA ILE A 332 -16.68 -66.15 -10.12
C ILE A 332 -17.39 -67.49 -9.88
N LYS A 333 -16.69 -68.50 -9.34
CA LYS A 333 -17.26 -69.76 -8.98
C LYS A 333 -18.48 -69.70 -8.06
N THR A 334 -18.31 -68.87 -6.97
CA THR A 334 -19.40 -68.66 -6.00
C THR A 334 -20.60 -67.97 -6.60
N THR A 335 -20.39 -67.00 -7.49
CA THR A 335 -21.45 -66.25 -8.19
C THR A 335 -22.18 -67.12 -9.16
N ILE A 336 -21.49 -68.00 -9.96
CA ILE A 336 -22.08 -68.89 -10.89
C ILE A 336 -23.02 -69.93 -10.22
N LEU A 337 -22.63 -70.45 -9.05
CA LEU A 337 -23.46 -71.36 -8.27
C LEU A 337 -24.82 -70.73 -7.88
N THR A 338 -24.94 -69.42 -7.73
CA THR A 338 -26.20 -68.73 -7.42
C THR A 338 -27.17 -68.74 -8.62
N PHE A 339 -26.65 -68.91 -9.86
CA PHE A 339 -27.45 -69.00 -11.11
C PHE A 339 -27.75 -70.43 -11.59
N GLU A 340 -27.16 -71.43 -10.92
CA GLU A 340 -27.30 -72.85 -11.32
C GLU A 340 -28.75 -73.25 -11.47
N GLY A 341 -29.63 -72.92 -10.51
CA GLY A 341 -31.06 -73.22 -10.58
C GLY A 341 -31.80 -72.55 -11.75
N THR A 342 -31.43 -71.30 -12.04
CA THR A 342 -32.02 -70.52 -13.15
C THR A 342 -31.60 -71.06 -14.51
N CYS A 343 -30.34 -71.44 -14.65
CA CYS A 343 -29.79 -71.99 -15.87
C CYS A 343 -30.31 -73.40 -16.15
N SER A 344 -30.35 -74.22 -15.10
CA SER A 344 -30.96 -75.60 -15.21
C SER A 344 -32.44 -75.55 -15.67
N ALA A 345 -33.23 -74.62 -15.14
CA ALA A 345 -34.61 -74.42 -15.54
C ALA A 345 -34.76 -73.96 -17.00
N LYS A 346 -33.69 -73.31 -17.57
CA LYS A 346 -33.66 -72.91 -19.00
C LYS A 346 -32.88 -73.85 -19.92
N GLY A 347 -32.37 -74.97 -19.40
CA GLY A 347 -31.60 -75.91 -20.17
C GLY A 347 -30.19 -75.42 -20.57
N LEU A 348 -29.62 -74.49 -19.81
CA LEU A 348 -28.25 -73.92 -20.00
C LEU A 348 -27.27 -74.64 -19.13
N SER A 349 -26.07 -74.94 -19.62
CA SER A 349 -24.93 -75.45 -18.85
C SER A 349 -23.77 -74.43 -18.75
N PHE A 350 -23.06 -74.46 -17.65
CA PHE A 350 -21.83 -73.68 -17.49
C PHE A 350 -20.61 -74.56 -17.72
N ASP A 351 -19.69 -74.10 -18.51
CA ASP A 351 -18.34 -74.66 -18.59
C ASP A 351 -17.35 -73.65 -18.00
N LEU A 352 -16.66 -74.06 -16.91
CA LEU A 352 -15.67 -73.29 -16.21
C LEU A 352 -14.30 -73.90 -16.48
N VAL A 353 -13.54 -73.31 -17.34
CA VAL A 353 -12.15 -73.67 -17.64
C VAL A 353 -11.18 -73.07 -16.64
#